data_343ea056a99e6146237dbb5afb11975a
#
_entry.id   343ea056a99e6146237dbb5afb11975a
#
_cell.length_a   1.000
_cell.length_b   1.000
_cell.length_c   1.000
_cell.angle_alpha   90.00
_cell.angle_beta   90.00
_cell.angle_gamma   90.00
#
_symmetry.space_group_name_H-M   'P 1'
#
loop_
_entity.id
_entity.type
_entity.pdbx_description
1 polymer ?
#
loop_
_entity_poly.entity_id
_entity_poly.type
_entity_poly.pdbx_seq_one_letter_code
_entity_poly.pdbx_strand_id
1 'polypeptide(L)'
;MNAIACQNLRKTFTQGDEIIVGLDNVAITIEKGEFVCLSGPSGSGKTTLLNAMGGLITPDHGSIAIGTKRIDQLGKGDLADMRLEEIGFVFQAYNLVPVLTARENVEFVMQVQGLTSQERKDRSMTVLKEVGLDGMEDRLPSQLSGGQQQRVAVARAIVSEPTLILADEPTANLDSKTATQLMEAFVDLNRKHGITFVIATHDERIMAYARRLIRMQDGKIVSDAAQEPVGAES
;
A
#
# COMPACT_ATOMS: atom_id res chain seq x y z
N MET A 1 11.76 14.83 5.56
CA MET A 1 10.80 14.55 6.68
C MET A 1 10.32 13.13 6.49
N ASN A 2 10.42 12.28 7.51
CA ASN A 2 10.09 10.86 7.39
C ASN A 2 8.59 10.63 7.18
N ALA A 3 8.21 9.78 6.21
CA ALA A 3 6.87 9.25 6.10
C ALA A 3 6.69 8.12 7.13
N ILE A 4 7.68 7.21 7.20
CA ILE A 4 7.69 6.12 8.18
C ILE A 4 9.12 5.84 8.65
N ALA A 5 9.25 5.50 9.92
CA ALA A 5 10.50 5.04 10.52
C ALA A 5 10.24 3.79 11.39
N CYS A 6 10.97 2.73 11.09
CA CYS A 6 10.96 1.47 11.83
C CYS A 6 12.33 1.26 12.49
N GLN A 7 12.35 0.87 13.76
CA GLN A 7 13.59 0.64 14.50
C GLN A 7 13.55 -0.70 15.21
N ASN A 8 14.53 -1.55 14.90
CA ASN A 8 14.77 -2.85 15.56
C ASN A 8 13.52 -3.75 15.64
N LEU A 9 12.72 -3.76 14.56
CA LEU A 9 11.48 -4.53 14.54
C LEU A 9 11.77 -6.03 14.61
N ARG A 10 11.10 -6.70 15.53
CA ARG A 10 11.04 -8.15 15.60
C ARG A 10 9.59 -8.60 15.64
N LYS A 11 9.27 -9.65 14.86
CA LYS A 11 7.96 -10.28 14.87
C LYS A 11 8.10 -11.77 14.68
N THR A 12 7.46 -12.52 15.57
CA THR A 12 7.38 -13.97 15.51
C THR A 12 5.92 -14.42 15.41
N PHE A 13 5.72 -15.57 14.80
CA PHE A 13 4.41 -16.23 14.71
C PHE A 13 4.55 -17.66 15.22
N THR A 14 3.52 -18.17 15.88
CA THR A 14 3.47 -19.58 16.32
C THR A 14 2.59 -20.35 15.34
N GLN A 15 3.13 -21.42 14.75
CA GLN A 15 2.41 -22.34 13.90
C GLN A 15 2.57 -23.77 14.44
N GLY A 16 1.57 -24.26 15.16
CA GLY A 16 1.69 -25.48 15.95
C GLY A 16 2.75 -25.33 17.04
N ASP A 17 3.77 -26.19 17.02
CA ASP A 17 4.90 -26.15 17.98
C ASP A 17 6.11 -25.36 17.45
N GLU A 18 6.04 -24.82 16.22
CA GLU A 18 7.14 -24.08 15.61
C GLU A 18 6.99 -22.57 15.77
N ILE A 19 8.12 -21.89 15.99
CA ILE A 19 8.21 -20.43 15.99
C ILE A 19 8.80 -19.97 14.65
N ILE A 20 7.99 -19.25 13.89
CA ILE A 20 8.39 -18.66 12.63
C ILE A 20 8.78 -17.20 12.86
N VAL A 21 10.00 -16.83 12.47
CA VAL A 21 10.47 -15.45 12.55
C VAL A 21 10.02 -14.70 11.29
N GLY A 22 9.08 -13.78 11.41
CA GLY A 22 8.61 -12.94 10.31
C GLY A 22 9.47 -11.69 10.09
N LEU A 23 9.97 -11.08 11.19
CA LEU A 23 10.92 -9.96 11.17
C LEU A 23 12.00 -10.19 12.22
N ASP A 24 13.25 -9.92 11.88
CA ASP A 24 14.40 -10.05 12.76
C ASP A 24 15.30 -8.81 12.68
N ASN A 25 15.15 -7.93 13.66
CA ASN A 25 15.94 -6.69 13.82
C ASN A 25 15.88 -5.76 12.59
N VAL A 26 14.68 -5.56 12.01
CA VAL A 26 14.49 -4.70 10.85
C VAL A 26 14.50 -3.24 11.27
N ALA A 27 15.37 -2.45 10.64
CA ALA A 27 15.41 -1.00 10.78
C ALA A 27 15.37 -0.36 9.38
N ILE A 28 14.45 0.60 9.18
CA ILE A 28 14.26 1.29 7.90
C ILE A 28 13.60 2.65 8.14
N THR A 29 14.03 3.64 7.37
CA THR A 29 13.39 4.96 7.30
C THR A 29 13.03 5.26 5.85
N ILE A 30 11.81 5.68 5.60
CA ILE A 30 11.31 6.08 4.28
C ILE A 30 10.86 7.54 4.38
N GLU A 31 11.33 8.37 3.46
CA GLU A 31 11.01 9.79 3.42
C GLU A 31 9.69 10.05 2.70
N LYS A 32 9.09 11.21 2.97
CA LYS A 32 7.86 11.62 2.26
C LYS A 32 8.13 11.76 0.76
N GLY A 33 7.21 11.22 -0.04
CA GLY A 33 7.29 11.24 -1.50
C GLY A 33 8.23 10.18 -2.11
N GLU A 34 8.89 9.34 -1.30
CA GLU A 34 9.65 8.21 -1.85
C GLU A 34 8.75 7.18 -2.52
N PHE A 35 9.30 6.55 -3.56
CA PHE A 35 8.70 5.40 -4.21
C PHE A 35 9.64 4.20 -4.02
N VAL A 36 9.29 3.34 -3.05
CA VAL A 36 10.14 2.27 -2.55
C VAL A 36 9.57 0.91 -2.91
N CYS A 37 10.43 0.00 -3.34
CA CYS A 37 10.07 -1.40 -3.54
C CYS A 37 10.75 -2.30 -2.50
N LEU A 38 9.96 -3.13 -1.82
CA LEU A 38 10.42 -4.25 -0.99
C LEU A 38 10.46 -5.51 -1.85
N SER A 39 11.63 -6.07 -2.06
CA SER A 39 11.83 -7.29 -2.85
C SER A 39 12.34 -8.44 -2.00
N GLY A 40 12.24 -9.65 -2.53
CA GLY A 40 12.73 -10.86 -1.89
C GLY A 40 11.82 -12.06 -2.17
N PRO A 41 12.29 -13.30 -1.89
CA PRO A 41 11.52 -14.51 -2.12
C PRO A 41 10.24 -14.56 -1.27
N SER A 42 9.34 -15.49 -1.60
CA SER A 42 8.19 -15.79 -0.75
C SER A 42 8.66 -16.18 0.66
N GLY A 43 7.98 -15.68 1.68
CA GLY A 43 8.36 -15.92 3.09
C GLY A 43 9.51 -15.04 3.62
N SER A 44 10.08 -14.13 2.83
CA SER A 44 11.18 -13.25 3.29
C SER A 44 10.78 -12.18 4.30
N GLY A 45 9.48 -12.01 4.61
CA GLY A 45 8.98 -11.05 5.60
C GLY A 45 8.40 -9.75 5.02
N LYS A 46 8.31 -9.57 3.68
CA LYS A 46 7.77 -8.36 3.03
C LYS A 46 6.36 -8.00 3.52
N THR A 47 5.42 -8.94 3.38
CA THR A 47 4.04 -8.76 3.86
C THR A 47 3.98 -8.48 5.36
N THR A 48 4.82 -9.14 6.16
CA THR A 48 4.91 -8.90 7.60
C THR A 48 5.38 -7.47 7.88
N LEU A 49 6.39 -6.99 7.15
CA LEU A 49 6.89 -5.62 7.30
C LEU A 49 5.83 -4.59 6.87
N LEU A 50 5.17 -4.78 5.72
CA LEU A 50 4.07 -3.92 5.28
C LEU A 50 2.93 -3.86 6.30
N ASN A 51 2.52 -5.02 6.83
CA ASN A 51 1.46 -5.09 7.83
C ASN A 51 1.86 -4.42 9.16
N ALA A 52 3.13 -4.52 9.55
CA ALA A 52 3.65 -3.82 10.72
C ALA A 52 3.67 -2.30 10.49
N MET A 53 4.19 -1.84 9.34
CA MET A 53 4.18 -0.44 8.93
C MET A 53 2.76 0.15 8.91
N GLY A 54 1.78 -0.65 8.48
CA GLY A 54 0.38 -0.24 8.42
C GLY A 54 -0.38 -0.38 9.75
N GLY A 55 0.28 -0.82 10.84
CA GLY A 55 -0.37 -1.05 12.13
C GLY A 55 -1.46 -2.14 12.08
N LEU A 56 -1.38 -3.06 11.10
CA LEU A 56 -2.27 -4.23 11.02
C LEU A 56 -1.79 -5.36 11.96
N ILE A 57 -0.48 -5.41 12.23
CA ILE A 57 0.12 -6.27 13.23
C ILE A 57 1.01 -5.44 14.16
N THR A 58 1.07 -5.83 15.41
CA THR A 58 1.99 -5.21 16.39
C THR A 58 3.30 -6.01 16.42
N PRO A 59 4.46 -5.38 16.28
CA PRO A 59 5.75 -6.06 16.46
C PRO A 59 5.93 -6.51 17.92
N ASP A 60 6.70 -7.59 18.12
CA ASP A 60 7.00 -8.08 19.46
C ASP A 60 8.03 -7.18 20.15
N HIS A 61 8.94 -6.58 19.35
CA HIS A 61 9.94 -5.60 19.78
C HIS A 61 10.16 -4.54 18.71
N GLY A 62 10.77 -3.43 19.14
CA GLY A 62 11.10 -2.31 18.28
C GLY A 62 10.03 -1.22 18.29
N SER A 63 10.12 -0.31 17.33
CA SER A 63 9.21 0.82 17.25
C SER A 63 8.89 1.22 15.83
N ILE A 64 7.68 1.75 15.62
CA ILE A 64 7.22 2.26 14.34
C ILE A 64 6.65 3.66 14.54
N ALA A 65 7.09 4.60 13.72
CA ALA A 65 6.54 5.94 13.69
C ALA A 65 6.10 6.30 12.26
N ILE A 66 4.90 6.88 12.11
CA ILE A 66 4.40 7.50 10.88
C ILE A 66 4.41 9.01 11.10
N GLY A 67 5.18 9.71 10.27
CA GLY A 67 5.50 11.10 10.55
C GLY A 67 6.16 11.26 11.92
N THR A 68 5.48 11.92 12.86
CA THR A 68 5.95 12.11 14.24
C THR A 68 5.23 11.20 15.26
N LYS A 69 4.21 10.44 14.83
CA LYS A 69 3.38 9.61 15.74
C LYS A 69 3.96 8.20 15.89
N ARG A 70 4.20 7.75 17.11
CA ARG A 70 4.56 6.36 17.45
C ARG A 70 3.32 5.49 17.41
N ILE A 71 3.22 4.61 16.39
CA ILE A 71 2.03 3.78 16.17
C ILE A 71 2.06 2.46 16.96
N ASP A 72 3.23 1.99 17.33
CA ASP A 72 3.41 0.79 18.16
C ASP A 72 2.90 0.95 19.60
N GLN A 73 2.60 2.18 20.01
CA GLN A 73 2.08 2.51 21.34
C GLN A 73 0.59 2.90 21.34
N LEU A 74 -0.04 2.98 20.16
CA LEU A 74 -1.44 3.39 20.04
C LEU A 74 -2.39 2.25 20.44
N GLY A 75 -3.51 2.65 21.02
CA GLY A 75 -4.66 1.76 21.24
C GLY A 75 -5.33 1.36 19.92
N LYS A 76 -6.18 0.34 19.95
CA LYS A 76 -6.87 -0.18 18.73
C LYS A 76 -7.70 0.89 18.02
N GLY A 77 -8.37 1.78 18.77
CA GLY A 77 -9.16 2.89 18.23
C GLY A 77 -8.25 3.89 17.48
N ASP A 78 -7.24 4.42 18.18
CA ASP A 78 -6.31 5.41 17.60
C ASP A 78 -5.56 4.85 16.38
N LEU A 79 -5.24 3.54 16.39
CA LEU A 79 -4.66 2.84 15.23
C LEU A 79 -5.64 2.76 14.05
N ALA A 80 -6.94 2.58 14.33
CA ALA A 80 -7.96 2.55 13.28
C ALA A 80 -8.13 3.94 12.65
N ASP A 81 -8.19 4.98 13.47
CA ASP A 81 -8.31 6.37 13.02
C ASP A 81 -7.06 6.78 12.20
N MET A 82 -5.86 6.47 12.70
CA MET A 82 -4.62 6.74 11.98
C MET A 82 -4.58 6.02 10.61
N ARG A 83 -5.00 4.74 10.54
CA ARG A 83 -5.08 4.04 9.25
C ARG A 83 -6.06 4.67 8.29
N LEU A 84 -7.21 5.12 8.80
CA LEU A 84 -8.26 5.75 8.02
C LEU A 84 -7.81 7.09 7.42
N GLU A 85 -6.95 7.83 8.13
CA GLU A 85 -6.52 9.18 7.74
C GLU A 85 -5.20 9.18 6.96
N GLU A 86 -4.24 8.32 7.35
CA GLU A 86 -2.84 8.46 6.92
C GLU A 86 -2.40 7.38 5.93
N ILE A 87 -3.11 6.23 5.84
CA ILE A 87 -2.64 5.06 5.10
C ILE A 87 -3.67 4.56 4.08
N GLY A 88 -3.24 4.45 2.83
CA GLY A 88 -3.94 3.68 1.81
C GLY A 88 -3.38 2.26 1.69
N PHE A 89 -4.25 1.24 1.67
CA PHE A 89 -3.85 -0.14 1.46
C PHE A 89 -4.29 -0.65 0.09
N VAL A 90 -3.36 -1.30 -0.62
CA VAL A 90 -3.62 -2.01 -1.87
C VAL A 90 -3.17 -3.46 -1.70
N PHE A 91 -4.10 -4.41 -1.80
CA PHE A 91 -3.83 -5.83 -1.60
C PHE A 91 -3.89 -6.59 -2.93
N GLN A 92 -3.22 -7.73 -2.98
CA GLN A 92 -3.26 -8.66 -4.11
C GLN A 92 -4.69 -9.14 -4.42
N ALA A 93 -5.53 -9.38 -3.41
CA ALA A 93 -6.89 -9.90 -3.54
C ALA A 93 -7.96 -8.80 -3.71
N TYR A 94 -7.57 -7.56 -4.08
CA TYR A 94 -8.42 -6.37 -4.27
C TYR A 94 -9.25 -5.97 -3.02
N ASN A 95 -9.81 -6.93 -2.29
CA ASN A 95 -10.65 -6.75 -1.09
C ASN A 95 -11.81 -5.76 -1.30
N LEU A 96 -12.45 -5.83 -2.48
CA LEU A 96 -13.64 -5.05 -2.76
C LEU A 96 -14.86 -5.69 -2.09
N VAL A 97 -15.79 -4.85 -1.65
CA VAL A 97 -17.10 -5.29 -1.14
C VAL A 97 -17.96 -5.68 -2.35
N PRO A 98 -18.34 -6.96 -2.53
CA PRO A 98 -18.87 -7.45 -3.79
C PRO A 98 -20.28 -6.93 -4.12
N VAL A 99 -21.02 -6.46 -3.12
CA VAL A 99 -22.37 -5.90 -3.27
C VAL A 99 -22.39 -4.39 -3.47
N LEU A 100 -21.24 -3.73 -3.40
CA LEU A 100 -21.07 -2.31 -3.67
C LEU A 100 -20.52 -2.08 -5.07
N THR A 101 -20.98 -1.05 -5.75
CA THR A 101 -20.45 -0.60 -7.04
C THR A 101 -19.00 -0.11 -6.89
N ALA A 102 -18.31 0.16 -8.01
CA ALA A 102 -16.96 0.74 -7.99
C ALA A 102 -16.93 2.05 -7.19
N ARG A 103 -17.89 2.94 -7.45
CA ARG A 103 -18.02 4.21 -6.74
C ARG A 103 -18.27 4.02 -5.24
N GLU A 104 -19.21 3.15 -4.88
CA GLU A 104 -19.54 2.90 -3.47
C GLU A 104 -18.38 2.25 -2.71
N ASN A 105 -17.58 1.38 -3.35
CA ASN A 105 -16.35 0.84 -2.77
C ASN A 105 -15.35 1.96 -2.43
N VAL A 106 -15.22 2.96 -3.29
CA VAL A 106 -14.36 4.14 -3.05
C VAL A 106 -14.96 5.07 -2.00
N GLU A 107 -16.27 5.33 -2.05
CA GLU A 107 -16.98 6.19 -1.10
C GLU A 107 -16.96 5.64 0.33
N PHE A 108 -16.84 4.32 0.50
CA PHE A 108 -16.94 3.66 1.80
C PHE A 108 -15.93 4.20 2.83
N VAL A 109 -14.70 4.45 2.42
CA VAL A 109 -13.66 5.03 3.31
C VAL A 109 -14.06 6.43 3.78
N MET A 110 -14.51 7.28 2.86
CA MET A 110 -14.95 8.65 3.17
C MET A 110 -16.23 8.69 3.99
N GLN A 111 -17.09 7.67 3.85
CA GLN A 111 -18.28 7.53 4.70
C GLN A 111 -17.91 7.29 6.16
N VAL A 112 -16.90 6.45 6.41
CA VAL A 112 -16.37 6.21 7.76
C VAL A 112 -15.72 7.49 8.32
N GLN A 113 -15.09 8.30 7.46
CA GLN A 113 -14.54 9.62 7.83
C GLN A 113 -15.62 10.69 8.11
N GLY A 114 -16.90 10.39 7.85
CA GLY A 114 -18.01 11.31 8.12
C GLY A 114 -18.28 12.37 7.04
N LEU A 115 -17.73 12.23 5.83
CA LEU A 115 -17.99 13.15 4.73
C LEU A 115 -19.45 13.06 4.25
N THR A 116 -19.98 14.19 3.76
CA THR A 116 -21.33 14.25 3.20
C THR A 116 -21.45 13.41 1.93
N SER A 117 -22.65 12.99 1.58
CA SER A 117 -22.92 12.19 0.37
C SER A 117 -22.45 12.91 -0.90
N GLN A 118 -22.61 14.23 -0.98
CA GLN A 118 -22.17 14.99 -2.15
C GLN A 118 -20.65 15.03 -2.27
N GLU A 119 -19.94 15.31 -1.19
CA GLU A 119 -18.46 15.31 -1.18
C GLU A 119 -17.89 13.95 -1.55
N ARG A 120 -18.46 12.84 -1.01
CA ARG A 120 -18.05 11.49 -1.34
C ARG A 120 -18.22 11.20 -2.84
N LYS A 121 -19.39 11.57 -3.39
CA LYS A 121 -19.67 11.36 -4.82
C LYS A 121 -18.69 12.14 -5.69
N ASP A 122 -18.45 13.41 -5.42
CA ASP A 122 -17.58 14.26 -6.24
C ASP A 122 -16.13 13.77 -6.20
N ARG A 123 -15.61 13.41 -5.02
CA ARG A 123 -14.25 12.89 -4.86
C ARG A 123 -14.10 11.50 -5.49
N SER A 124 -15.05 10.58 -5.27
CA SER A 124 -14.99 9.24 -5.85
C SER A 124 -15.01 9.25 -7.37
N MET A 125 -15.84 10.09 -7.98
CA MET A 125 -15.87 10.27 -9.44
C MET A 125 -14.54 10.80 -9.97
N THR A 126 -13.96 11.79 -9.31
CA THR A 126 -12.66 12.36 -9.70
C THR A 126 -11.56 11.30 -9.66
N VAL A 127 -11.44 10.57 -8.55
CA VAL A 127 -10.39 9.56 -8.38
C VAL A 127 -10.57 8.36 -9.31
N LEU A 128 -11.82 7.90 -9.53
CA LEU A 128 -12.10 6.83 -10.50
C LEU A 128 -11.67 7.22 -11.91
N LYS A 129 -11.90 8.46 -12.32
CA LYS A 129 -11.43 8.98 -13.59
C LYS A 129 -9.89 9.05 -13.66
N GLU A 130 -9.21 9.47 -12.60
CA GLU A 130 -7.74 9.51 -12.53
C GLU A 130 -7.10 8.13 -12.71
N VAL A 131 -7.75 7.08 -12.18
CA VAL A 131 -7.27 5.69 -12.36
C VAL A 131 -7.79 5.04 -13.66
N GLY A 132 -8.45 5.80 -14.56
CA GLY A 132 -8.92 5.33 -15.87
C GLY A 132 -10.15 4.44 -15.83
N LEU A 133 -11.07 4.71 -14.90
CA LEU A 133 -12.37 4.00 -14.75
C LEU A 133 -13.58 4.88 -15.06
N ASP A 134 -13.39 5.95 -15.84
CA ASP A 134 -14.49 6.83 -16.30
C ASP A 134 -15.58 6.01 -17.02
N GLY A 135 -16.84 6.18 -16.62
CA GLY A 135 -17.99 5.42 -17.13
C GLY A 135 -18.17 4.00 -16.57
N MET A 136 -17.41 3.64 -15.51
CA MET A 136 -17.50 2.32 -14.86
C MET A 136 -17.95 2.42 -13.38
N GLU A 137 -18.34 3.60 -12.94
CA GLU A 137 -18.59 3.94 -11.53
C GLU A 137 -19.71 3.10 -10.90
N ASP A 138 -20.74 2.78 -11.67
CA ASP A 138 -21.92 2.05 -11.21
C ASP A 138 -21.83 0.54 -11.45
N ARG A 139 -20.67 0.02 -11.92
CA ARG A 139 -20.44 -1.40 -12.10
C ARG A 139 -20.12 -2.08 -10.76
N LEU A 140 -20.67 -3.28 -10.58
CA LEU A 140 -20.30 -4.17 -9.48
C LEU A 140 -18.92 -4.82 -9.76
N PRO A 141 -18.16 -5.25 -8.74
CA PRO A 141 -16.90 -5.97 -8.92
C PRO A 141 -16.99 -7.16 -9.87
N SER A 142 -18.09 -7.91 -9.85
CA SER A 142 -18.35 -9.05 -10.77
C SER A 142 -18.48 -8.65 -12.25
N GLN A 143 -18.68 -7.38 -12.55
CA GLN A 143 -18.80 -6.82 -13.90
C GLN A 143 -17.49 -6.17 -14.38
N LEU A 144 -16.45 -6.21 -13.57
CA LEU A 144 -15.14 -5.60 -13.82
C LEU A 144 -14.09 -6.68 -14.06
N SER A 145 -13.16 -6.42 -14.98
CA SER A 145 -11.95 -7.26 -15.11
C SER A 145 -11.08 -7.17 -13.88
N GLY A 146 -10.15 -8.13 -13.67
CA GLY A 146 -9.22 -8.10 -12.54
C GLY A 146 -8.43 -6.79 -12.46
N GLY A 147 -7.93 -6.27 -13.59
CA GLY A 147 -7.25 -4.98 -13.63
C GLY A 147 -8.13 -3.78 -13.29
N GLN A 148 -9.41 -3.82 -13.69
CA GLN A 148 -10.37 -2.79 -13.31
C GLN A 148 -10.69 -2.85 -11.81
N GLN A 149 -10.86 -4.05 -11.25
CA GLN A 149 -11.05 -4.24 -9.81
C GLN A 149 -9.84 -3.72 -9.01
N GLN A 150 -8.62 -3.99 -9.48
CA GLN A 150 -7.41 -3.46 -8.85
C GLN A 150 -7.37 -1.93 -8.89
N ARG A 151 -7.76 -1.30 -10.01
CA ARG A 151 -7.86 0.16 -10.10
C ARG A 151 -8.93 0.74 -9.16
N VAL A 152 -10.04 0.05 -8.91
CA VAL A 152 -11.01 0.44 -7.87
C VAL A 152 -10.37 0.36 -6.48
N ALA A 153 -9.59 -0.71 -6.18
CA ALA A 153 -8.88 -0.82 -4.91
C ALA A 153 -7.84 0.30 -4.73
N VAL A 154 -7.16 0.71 -5.80
CA VAL A 154 -6.25 1.87 -5.80
C VAL A 154 -7.01 3.16 -5.56
N ALA A 155 -8.11 3.40 -6.28
CA ALA A 155 -8.96 4.58 -6.08
C ALA A 155 -9.44 4.68 -4.63
N ARG A 156 -9.87 3.56 -4.04
CA ARG A 156 -10.25 3.49 -2.62
C ARG A 156 -9.09 3.84 -1.69
N ALA A 157 -7.86 3.42 -2.04
CA ALA A 157 -6.69 3.69 -1.22
C ALA A 157 -6.24 5.16 -1.24
N ILE A 158 -6.48 5.88 -2.35
CA ILE A 158 -6.01 7.27 -2.52
C ILE A 158 -7.06 8.34 -2.23
N VAL A 159 -8.35 7.97 -2.20
CA VAL A 159 -9.46 8.95 -2.09
C VAL A 159 -9.47 9.74 -0.77
N SER A 160 -8.87 9.17 0.29
CA SER A 160 -8.65 9.83 1.58
C SER A 160 -7.42 10.75 1.61
N GLU A 161 -6.71 10.90 0.48
CA GLU A 161 -5.47 11.67 0.38
C GLU A 161 -4.40 11.24 1.41
N PRO A 162 -4.08 9.93 1.48
CA PRO A 162 -3.17 9.41 2.49
C PRO A 162 -1.74 9.92 2.28
N THR A 163 -0.95 9.96 3.34
CA THR A 163 0.48 10.29 3.23
C THR A 163 1.32 9.10 2.79
N LEU A 164 0.81 7.88 2.98
CA LEU A 164 1.51 6.62 2.72
C LEU A 164 0.58 5.59 2.06
N ILE A 165 1.03 5.00 0.97
CA ILE A 165 0.38 3.82 0.36
C ILE A 165 1.26 2.60 0.56
N LEU A 166 0.66 1.54 1.11
CA LEU A 166 1.24 0.24 1.32
C LEU A 166 0.59 -0.75 0.35
N ALA A 167 1.36 -1.26 -0.61
CA ALA A 167 0.86 -2.17 -1.63
C ALA A 167 1.55 -3.54 -1.53
N ASP A 168 0.78 -4.60 -1.30
CA ASP A 168 1.27 -5.97 -1.23
C ASP A 168 0.90 -6.73 -2.49
N GLU A 169 1.91 -7.05 -3.33
CA GLU A 169 1.79 -7.75 -4.61
C GLU A 169 0.66 -7.18 -5.51
N PRO A 170 0.62 -5.86 -5.76
CA PRO A 170 -0.54 -5.21 -6.38
C PRO A 170 -0.80 -5.62 -7.84
N THR A 171 0.15 -6.30 -8.47
CA THR A 171 0.10 -6.72 -9.87
C THR A 171 0.04 -8.23 -10.08
N ALA A 172 0.08 -9.03 -9.01
CA ALA A 172 0.24 -10.48 -9.10
C ALA A 172 -0.87 -11.20 -9.90
N ASN A 173 -2.09 -10.63 -9.93
CA ASN A 173 -3.24 -11.19 -10.63
C ASN A 173 -3.53 -10.48 -11.97
N LEU A 174 -2.58 -9.71 -12.50
CA LEU A 174 -2.74 -8.92 -13.71
C LEU A 174 -1.87 -9.46 -14.86
N ASP A 175 -2.36 -9.32 -16.09
CA ASP A 175 -1.51 -9.49 -17.26
C ASP A 175 -0.45 -8.38 -17.34
N SER A 176 0.60 -8.62 -18.11
CA SER A 176 1.77 -7.71 -18.19
C SER A 176 1.41 -6.29 -18.60
N LYS A 177 0.46 -6.12 -19.54
CA LYS A 177 0.04 -4.79 -20.02
C LYS A 177 -0.72 -4.03 -18.92
N THR A 178 -1.64 -4.71 -18.27
CA THR A 178 -2.43 -4.13 -17.16
C THR A 178 -1.54 -3.80 -15.96
N ALA A 179 -0.55 -4.67 -15.64
CA ALA A 179 0.43 -4.42 -14.59
C ALA A 179 1.27 -3.17 -14.87
N THR A 180 1.78 -3.01 -16.10
CA THR A 180 2.51 -1.79 -16.52
C THR A 180 1.65 -0.54 -16.35
N GLN A 181 0.42 -0.54 -16.85
CA GLN A 181 -0.49 0.59 -16.72
C GLN A 181 -0.82 0.96 -15.26
N LEU A 182 -0.90 -0.04 -14.37
CA LEU A 182 -1.10 0.21 -12.95
C LEU A 182 0.11 0.89 -12.33
N MET A 183 1.33 0.44 -12.67
CA MET A 183 2.56 1.04 -12.17
C MET A 183 2.76 2.46 -12.67
N GLU A 184 2.46 2.73 -13.93
CA GLU A 184 2.46 4.09 -14.50
C GLU A 184 1.49 4.99 -13.72
N ALA A 185 0.27 4.51 -13.41
CA ALA A 185 -0.66 5.24 -12.58
C ALA A 185 -0.12 5.50 -11.15
N PHE A 186 0.58 4.55 -10.52
CA PHE A 186 1.21 4.75 -9.23
C PHE A 186 2.32 5.82 -9.28
N VAL A 187 3.16 5.79 -10.31
CA VAL A 187 4.22 6.80 -10.52
C VAL A 187 3.60 8.19 -10.73
N ASP A 188 2.54 8.27 -11.51
CA ASP A 188 1.82 9.53 -11.75
C ASP A 188 1.21 10.09 -10.46
N LEU A 189 0.57 9.25 -9.65
CA LEU A 189 0.01 9.63 -8.35
C LEU A 189 1.11 10.08 -7.38
N ASN A 190 2.25 9.38 -7.33
CA ASN A 190 3.40 9.81 -6.52
C ASN A 190 3.91 11.19 -6.97
N ARG A 191 4.06 11.42 -8.29
CA ARG A 191 4.55 12.70 -8.82
C ARG A 191 3.56 13.86 -8.60
N LYS A 192 2.25 13.62 -8.81
CA LYS A 192 1.21 14.67 -8.74
C LYS A 192 0.84 15.05 -7.32
N HIS A 193 0.75 14.06 -6.43
CA HIS A 193 0.22 14.26 -5.08
C HIS A 193 1.29 14.14 -3.99
N GLY A 194 2.53 13.78 -4.34
CA GLY A 194 3.60 13.61 -3.34
C GLY A 194 3.38 12.45 -2.38
N ILE A 195 2.49 11.51 -2.70
CA ILE A 195 2.17 10.34 -1.88
C ILE A 195 3.38 9.42 -1.82
N THR A 196 3.72 8.93 -0.63
CA THR A 196 4.78 7.93 -0.43
C THR A 196 4.26 6.54 -0.78
N PHE A 197 5.00 5.77 -1.56
CA PHE A 197 4.66 4.39 -1.91
C PHE A 197 5.67 3.40 -1.35
N VAL A 198 5.17 2.33 -0.72
CA VAL A 198 5.94 1.14 -0.35
C VAL A 198 5.25 -0.07 -0.97
N ILE A 199 5.91 -0.68 -1.96
CA ILE A 199 5.35 -1.77 -2.75
C ILE A 199 6.15 -3.03 -2.46
N ALA A 200 5.52 -4.08 -1.93
CA ALA A 200 6.13 -5.40 -1.84
C ALA A 200 5.82 -6.19 -3.11
N THR A 201 6.86 -6.71 -3.75
CA THR A 201 6.72 -7.57 -4.93
C THR A 201 7.95 -8.46 -5.13
N HIS A 202 7.76 -9.53 -5.88
CA HIS A 202 8.85 -10.39 -6.39
C HIS A 202 9.04 -10.23 -7.91
N ASP A 203 8.23 -9.39 -8.58
CA ASP A 203 8.31 -9.15 -10.03
C ASP A 203 9.35 -8.06 -10.34
N GLU A 204 10.44 -8.45 -11.02
CA GLU A 204 11.53 -7.54 -11.40
C GLU A 204 11.08 -6.37 -12.28
N ARG A 205 10.05 -6.59 -13.11
CA ARG A 205 9.48 -5.53 -13.96
C ARG A 205 8.87 -4.41 -13.12
N ILE A 206 8.26 -4.77 -12.00
CA ILE A 206 7.66 -3.81 -11.06
C ILE A 206 8.73 -3.12 -10.24
N MET A 207 9.77 -3.85 -9.81
CA MET A 207 10.91 -3.28 -9.09
C MET A 207 11.57 -2.14 -9.89
N ALA A 208 11.59 -2.24 -11.21
CA ALA A 208 12.21 -1.23 -12.09
C ALA A 208 11.55 0.16 -12.04
N TYR A 209 10.32 0.28 -11.53
CA TYR A 209 9.65 1.58 -11.36
C TYR A 209 10.05 2.31 -10.07
N ALA A 210 10.65 1.59 -9.11
CA ALA A 210 11.04 2.19 -7.83
C ALA A 210 12.33 2.99 -7.95
N ARG A 211 12.46 4.05 -7.14
CA ARG A 211 13.70 4.81 -6.98
C ARG A 211 14.62 4.24 -5.90
N ARG A 212 14.10 3.32 -5.08
CA ARG A 212 14.83 2.65 -4.01
C ARG A 212 14.36 1.23 -3.89
N LEU A 213 15.31 0.30 -3.94
CA LEU A 213 15.06 -1.13 -3.85
C LEU A 213 15.64 -1.67 -2.54
N ILE A 214 14.76 -2.24 -1.72
CA ILE A 214 15.11 -2.86 -0.45
C ILE A 214 14.90 -4.34 -0.58
N ARG A 215 15.95 -5.14 -0.37
CA ARG A 215 15.88 -6.59 -0.44
C ARG A 215 15.76 -7.19 0.94
N MET A 216 14.79 -8.08 1.08
CA MET A 216 14.55 -8.83 2.30
C MET A 216 14.83 -10.32 2.09
N GLN A 217 15.41 -10.93 3.13
CA GLN A 217 15.63 -12.37 3.21
C GLN A 217 15.52 -12.81 4.67
N ASP A 218 14.77 -13.88 4.94
CA ASP A 218 14.63 -14.49 6.26
C ASP A 218 14.31 -13.47 7.38
N GLY A 219 13.37 -12.55 7.08
CA GLY A 219 12.92 -11.52 8.01
C GLY A 219 13.88 -10.34 8.20
N LYS A 220 14.97 -10.26 7.43
CA LYS A 220 15.98 -9.19 7.53
C LYS A 220 16.07 -8.37 6.27
N ILE A 221 16.51 -7.11 6.38
CA ILE A 221 16.96 -6.31 5.25
C ILE A 221 18.40 -6.71 4.95
N VAL A 222 18.66 -7.20 3.73
CA VAL A 222 19.99 -7.62 3.28
C VAL A 222 20.63 -6.60 2.34
N SER A 223 19.85 -5.77 1.68
CA SER A 223 20.36 -4.60 0.95
C SER A 223 19.30 -3.49 0.87
N ASP A 224 19.77 -2.26 0.77
CA ASP A 224 18.96 -1.05 0.63
C ASP A 224 19.76 -0.10 -0.30
N ALA A 225 19.26 0.11 -1.51
CA ALA A 225 19.98 0.83 -2.54
C ALA A 225 19.05 1.73 -3.36
N ALA A 226 19.51 2.93 -3.65
CA ALA A 226 18.87 3.78 -4.65
C ALA A 226 19.10 3.18 -6.04
N GLN A 227 18.12 3.36 -6.93
CA GLN A 227 18.22 2.98 -8.34
C GLN A 227 17.58 4.03 -9.24
N GLU A 228 17.96 4.02 -10.52
CA GLU A 228 17.29 4.84 -11.54
C GLU A 228 16.02 4.11 -12.00
N PRO A 229 14.83 4.73 -11.86
CA PRO A 229 13.59 4.10 -12.27
C PRO A 229 13.43 4.10 -13.79
N VAL A 230 12.78 3.08 -14.32
CA VAL A 230 12.35 3.06 -15.74
C VAL A 230 11.36 4.19 -15.96
N GLY A 231 11.57 4.99 -17.04
CA GLY A 231 10.72 6.12 -17.39
C GLY A 231 11.05 7.44 -16.65
N ALA A 232 12.25 7.58 -16.11
CA ALA A 232 12.71 8.83 -15.49
C ALA A 232 13.02 9.95 -16.52
N GLU A 233 13.00 9.65 -17.81
CA GLU A 233 13.22 10.63 -18.88
C GLU A 233 11.88 11.15 -19.39
N SER A 234 11.51 12.37 -18.97
CA SER A 234 10.85 13.44 -19.74
C SER A 234 10.38 14.56 -18.82
#